data_1602bcfe0bb2e8adfe9b5734eea202cf
#
_entry.id   1602bcfe0bb2e8adfe9b5734eea202cf
#
_cell.length_a   1.000
_cell.length_b   1.000
_cell.length_c   1.000
_cell.angle_alpha   90.00
_cell.angle_beta   90.00
_cell.angle_gamma   90.00
#
_symmetry.space_group_name_H-M   'P 1'
#
loop_
_entity.id
_entity.type
_entity.pdbx_description
1 polymer ?
#
loop_
_entity_poly.entity_id
_entity_poly.type
_entity_poly.pdbx_seq_one_letter_code
_entity_poly.pdbx_strand_id
1 'polypeptide(L)'
;MHEISIAESIVQIAEAKAREQNAQSIQVIKLRLGTFTTIVPDALQFAFEIARHGTLSRDARLDIEIVPMIVRCVVCEASTQPVGGICLICEQCGFPLEILSGEELRIEYIEVDSAKEQSSWSQYQNEFPSRPMY
;
A
#
# COMPACT_ATOMS: atom_id res chain seq x y z
N MET A 1 5.50 11.81 -8.45
CA MET A 1 4.92 11.52 -7.37
C MET A 1 5.81 11.39 -6.24
N HIS A 2 5.36 11.56 -5.20
CA HIS A 2 6.20 11.89 -4.13
C HIS A 2 5.91 11.01 -2.95
N GLU A 3 6.89 10.20 -2.61
CA GLU A 3 6.76 9.28 -1.51
C GLU A 3 6.45 9.99 -0.21
N ILE A 4 6.92 11.22 -0.06
CA ILE A 4 6.62 11.98 1.14
C ILE A 4 5.11 12.20 1.29
N SER A 5 4.44 12.61 0.21
CA SER A 5 3.00 12.84 0.27
C SER A 5 2.25 11.58 0.58
N ILE A 6 2.71 10.46 0.02
CA ILE A 6 2.07 9.18 0.27
C ILE A 6 2.28 8.77 1.71
N ALA A 7 3.50 8.95 2.22
CA ALA A 7 3.79 8.61 3.60
C ALA A 7 2.94 9.44 4.56
N GLU A 8 2.76 10.72 4.26
CA GLU A 8 1.91 11.57 5.07
C GLU A 8 0.48 11.10 5.06
N SER A 9 -0.01 10.68 3.89
CA SER A 9 -1.37 10.16 3.79
C SER A 9 -1.53 8.88 4.59
N ILE A 10 -0.53 8.00 4.53
CA ILE A 10 -0.56 6.75 5.29
C ILE A 10 -0.66 7.06 6.78
N VAL A 11 0.17 7.99 7.26
CA VAL A 11 0.17 8.35 8.66
C VAL A 11 -1.18 8.95 9.06
N GLN A 12 -1.74 9.81 8.22
CA GLN A 12 -3.02 10.45 8.54
C GLN A 12 -4.15 9.44 8.60
N ILE A 13 -4.21 8.53 7.64
CA ILE A 13 -5.27 7.52 7.62
C ILE A 13 -5.13 6.60 8.83
N ALA A 14 -3.92 6.17 9.12
CA ALA A 14 -3.68 5.28 10.25
C ALA A 14 -4.02 5.97 11.56
N GLU A 15 -3.67 7.25 11.68
CA GLU A 15 -3.98 7.99 12.90
C GLU A 15 -5.48 8.13 13.09
N ALA A 16 -6.21 8.43 12.02
CA ALA A 16 -7.65 8.56 12.14
C ALA A 16 -8.28 7.26 12.61
N LYS A 17 -7.81 6.14 12.07
CA LYS A 17 -8.35 4.85 12.49
C LYS A 17 -7.95 4.50 13.90
N ALA A 18 -6.74 4.83 14.29
CA ALA A 18 -6.30 4.57 15.66
C ALA A 18 -7.12 5.38 16.66
N ARG A 19 -7.45 6.61 16.33
CA ARG A 19 -8.25 7.43 17.22
C ARG A 19 -9.65 6.87 17.39
N GLU A 20 -10.19 6.26 16.34
CA GLU A 20 -11.50 5.61 16.45
C GLU A 20 -11.47 4.45 17.44
N GLN A 21 -10.30 3.86 17.65
CA GLN A 21 -10.13 2.76 18.58
C GLN A 21 -9.66 3.24 19.95
N ASN A 22 -9.57 4.54 20.15
CA ASN A 22 -9.05 5.12 21.39
C ASN A 22 -7.62 4.66 21.68
N ALA A 23 -6.86 4.47 20.62
CA ALA A 23 -5.49 4.01 20.76
C ALA A 23 -4.56 5.15 21.12
N GLN A 24 -3.50 4.84 21.84
CA GLN A 24 -2.51 5.84 22.20
C GLN A 24 -1.33 5.84 21.26
N SER A 25 -1.10 4.75 20.55
CA SER A 25 -0.01 4.70 19.60
C SER A 25 -0.28 3.58 18.61
N ILE A 26 0.41 3.67 17.48
CA ILE A 26 0.34 2.67 16.44
C ILE A 26 1.68 1.95 16.44
N GLN A 27 1.66 0.63 16.39
CA GLN A 27 2.88 -0.16 16.42
C GLN A 27 3.26 -0.67 15.04
N VAL A 28 2.29 -1.01 14.22
CA VAL A 28 2.55 -1.53 12.88
C VAL A 28 1.50 -1.01 11.93
N ILE A 29 1.93 -0.64 10.74
CA ILE A 29 1.02 -0.34 9.64
C ILE A 29 1.39 -1.31 8.53
N LYS A 30 0.45 -2.15 8.14
CA LYS A 30 0.66 -3.10 7.05
C LYS A 30 0.12 -2.52 5.77
N LEU A 31 1.00 -2.36 4.79
CA LEU A 31 0.66 -1.74 3.52
C LEU A 31 0.84 -2.72 2.39
N ARG A 32 -0.08 -2.74 1.44
CA ARG A 32 0.09 -3.51 0.21
C ARG A 32 0.44 -2.54 -0.90
N LEU A 33 1.54 -2.85 -1.59
CA LEU A 33 2.08 -1.97 -2.61
C LEU A 33 2.33 -2.77 -3.87
N GLY A 34 1.67 -2.40 -4.95
CA GLY A 34 1.81 -3.11 -6.21
C GLY A 34 3.03 -2.69 -6.98
N THR A 35 3.59 -3.63 -7.73
CA THR A 35 4.80 -3.34 -8.49
C THR A 35 4.53 -2.45 -9.71
N PHE A 36 3.25 -2.31 -10.09
CA PHE A 36 2.92 -1.44 -11.21
C PHE A 36 2.87 0.03 -10.80
N THR A 37 2.89 0.32 -9.50
CA THR A 37 2.96 1.71 -9.08
C THR A 37 4.38 2.20 -9.30
N THR A 38 4.54 3.51 -9.35
CA THR A 38 5.87 4.08 -9.53
C THR A 38 6.55 4.33 -8.19
N ILE A 39 5.97 3.83 -7.12
CA ILE A 39 6.49 4.06 -5.78
C ILE A 39 7.63 3.11 -5.50
N VAL A 40 8.75 3.66 -5.05
CA VAL A 40 9.91 2.86 -4.68
C VAL A 40 9.79 2.52 -3.20
N PRO A 41 9.73 1.23 -2.84
CA PRO A 41 9.47 0.87 -1.44
C PRO A 41 10.48 1.44 -0.46
N ASP A 42 11.77 1.44 -0.81
CA ASP A 42 12.78 1.98 0.10
C ASP A 42 12.60 3.47 0.31
N ALA A 43 12.24 4.20 -0.74
CA ALA A 43 11.98 5.62 -0.61
C ALA A 43 10.75 5.87 0.24
N LEU A 44 9.74 5.02 0.13
CA LEU A 44 8.55 5.15 0.95
C LEU A 44 8.87 4.88 2.41
N GLN A 45 9.71 3.87 2.70
CA GLN A 45 10.13 3.61 4.07
C GLN A 45 10.82 4.82 4.66
N PHE A 46 11.72 5.42 3.92
CA PHE A 46 12.45 6.58 4.40
C PHE A 46 11.50 7.75 4.63
N ALA A 47 10.60 7.97 3.70
CA ALA A 47 9.61 9.05 3.83
C ALA A 47 8.71 8.82 5.05
N PHE A 48 8.35 7.56 5.30
CA PHE A 48 7.53 7.24 6.45
C PHE A 48 8.26 7.56 7.75
N GLU A 49 9.56 7.28 7.81
CA GLU A 49 10.32 7.57 9.01
C GLU A 49 10.35 9.06 9.30
N ILE A 50 10.28 9.89 8.27
CA ILE A 50 10.21 11.32 8.46
C ILE A 50 8.80 11.73 8.85
N ALA A 51 7.80 11.21 8.15
CA ALA A 51 6.41 11.64 8.35
C ALA A 51 5.83 11.25 9.69
N ARG A 52 6.34 10.19 10.30
CA ARG A 52 5.73 9.68 11.53
C ARG A 52 6.08 10.49 12.78
N HIS A 53 7.03 11.40 12.68
CA HIS A 53 7.45 12.16 13.86
C HIS A 53 6.31 12.99 14.41
N GLY A 54 6.13 12.92 15.73
CA GLY A 54 5.10 13.71 16.38
C GLY A 54 3.69 13.21 16.17
N THR A 55 3.53 11.99 15.68
CA THR A 55 2.20 11.43 15.42
C THR A 55 2.02 10.17 16.26
N LEU A 56 0.84 9.58 16.17
CA LEU A 56 0.60 8.30 16.85
C LEU A 56 1.46 7.19 16.27
N SER A 57 2.03 7.41 15.10
CA SER A 57 2.90 6.43 14.46
C SER A 57 4.38 6.62 14.78
N ARG A 58 4.68 7.44 15.79
CA ARG A 58 6.08 7.80 16.07
C ARG A 58 6.99 6.61 16.30
N ASP A 59 6.44 5.50 16.78
CA ASP A 59 7.22 4.29 16.99
C ASP A 59 6.75 3.16 16.10
N ALA A 60 5.98 3.46 15.09
CA ALA A 60 5.39 2.43 14.26
C ALA A 60 6.38 1.93 13.21
N ARG A 61 6.17 0.68 12.83
CA ARG A 61 6.88 0.08 11.71
C ARG A 61 5.96 0.02 10.51
N LEU A 62 6.46 0.38 9.37
CA LEU A 62 5.71 0.25 8.12
C LEU A 62 6.12 -1.06 7.46
N ASP A 63 5.21 -2.00 7.43
CA ASP A 63 5.45 -3.32 6.88
C ASP A 63 4.84 -3.34 5.48
N ILE A 64 5.68 -3.35 4.46
CA ILE A 64 5.22 -3.26 3.08
C ILE A 64 5.22 -4.65 2.46
N GLU A 65 4.05 -5.06 2.00
CA GLU A 65 3.93 -6.29 1.24
C GLU A 65 3.86 -5.93 -0.23
N ILE A 66 4.76 -6.49 -1.01
CA ILE A 66 4.82 -6.21 -2.44
C ILE A 66 3.85 -7.13 -3.17
N VAL A 67 3.00 -6.55 -3.99
CA VAL A 67 2.02 -7.31 -4.77
C VAL A 67 2.48 -7.29 -6.23
N PRO A 68 2.80 -8.44 -6.77
CA PRO A 68 3.32 -8.49 -8.14
C PRO A 68 2.25 -8.13 -9.17
N MET A 69 2.70 -7.58 -10.28
CA MET A 69 1.82 -7.27 -11.37
C MET A 69 1.51 -8.55 -12.13
N ILE A 70 0.23 -8.81 -12.34
CA ILE A 70 -0.22 -9.93 -13.13
C ILE A 70 -1.15 -9.40 -14.20
N VAL A 71 -0.93 -9.82 -15.44
CA VAL A 71 -1.75 -9.38 -16.56
C VAL A 71 -2.37 -10.60 -17.23
N ARG A 72 -3.45 -10.39 -17.93
CA ARG A 72 -4.15 -11.44 -18.65
C ARG A 72 -4.58 -10.93 -20.01
N CYS A 73 -4.41 -11.77 -21.02
CA CYS A 73 -4.92 -11.44 -22.34
C CYS A 73 -6.40 -11.81 -22.41
N VAL A 74 -7.24 -10.86 -22.82
CA VAL A 74 -8.67 -11.11 -22.87
C VAL A 74 -9.03 -12.10 -23.96
N VAL A 75 -8.17 -12.29 -24.95
CA VAL A 75 -8.43 -13.22 -26.04
C VAL A 75 -7.86 -14.60 -25.74
N CYS A 76 -6.59 -14.65 -25.33
CA CYS A 76 -5.94 -15.92 -25.05
C CYS A 76 -6.27 -16.46 -23.68
N GLU A 77 -6.73 -15.58 -22.79
CA GLU A 77 -7.06 -15.93 -21.41
C GLU A 77 -5.91 -16.48 -20.61
N ALA A 78 -4.69 -16.20 -21.04
CA ALA A 78 -3.51 -16.63 -20.33
C ALA A 78 -3.06 -15.51 -19.38
N SER A 79 -2.74 -15.87 -18.14
CA SER A 79 -2.24 -14.92 -17.16
C SER A 79 -0.74 -15.08 -17.06
N THR A 80 -0.05 -13.97 -16.91
CA THR A 80 1.39 -14.01 -16.79
C THR A 80 1.87 -12.83 -15.99
N GLN A 81 3.10 -12.96 -15.50
CA GLN A 81 3.77 -11.89 -14.78
C GLN A 81 4.77 -11.27 -15.75
N PRO A 82 4.65 -10.00 -16.07
CA PRO A 82 5.58 -9.38 -17.01
C PRO A 82 7.00 -9.40 -16.46
N VAL A 83 7.94 -9.57 -17.36
CA VAL A 83 9.34 -9.62 -16.99
C VAL A 83 10.08 -8.60 -17.83
N GLY A 84 10.92 -7.83 -17.18
CA GLY A 84 11.82 -6.96 -17.90
C GLY A 84 11.21 -5.70 -18.45
N GLY A 85 9.99 -5.40 -18.12
CA GLY A 85 9.38 -4.17 -18.59
C GLY A 85 7.90 -4.35 -18.70
N ILE A 86 7.19 -3.26 -18.92
CA ILE A 86 5.75 -3.29 -18.97
C ILE A 86 5.33 -3.23 -20.42
N CYS A 87 4.72 -4.30 -20.87
CA CYS A 87 4.12 -4.33 -22.19
C CYS A 87 2.68 -4.75 -22.00
N LEU A 88 1.76 -3.90 -22.38
CA LEU A 88 0.36 -4.17 -22.17
C LEU A 88 -0.33 -4.68 -23.43
N ILE A 89 0.44 -5.31 -24.30
CA ILE A 89 -0.07 -5.91 -25.51
C ILE A 89 0.40 -7.35 -25.54
N CYS A 90 -0.53 -8.25 -25.82
CA CYS A 90 -0.20 -9.66 -25.87
C CYS A 90 0.75 -9.94 -27.01
N GLU A 91 1.83 -10.64 -26.73
CA GLU A 91 2.82 -10.93 -27.76
C GLU A 91 2.32 -11.94 -28.75
N GLN A 92 1.33 -12.71 -28.41
CA GLN A 92 0.85 -13.75 -29.30
C GLN A 92 -0.27 -13.28 -30.20
N CYS A 93 -1.15 -12.45 -29.74
CA CYS A 93 -2.29 -12.05 -30.54
C CYS A 93 -2.43 -10.56 -30.74
N GLY A 94 -1.60 -9.76 -30.08
CA GLY A 94 -1.61 -8.31 -30.29
C GLY A 94 -2.74 -7.58 -29.61
N PHE A 95 -3.55 -8.25 -28.81
CA PHE A 95 -4.64 -7.59 -28.12
C PHE A 95 -4.16 -6.99 -26.80
N PRO A 96 -4.87 -5.99 -26.30
CA PRO A 96 -4.48 -5.38 -25.03
C PRO A 96 -4.57 -6.37 -23.89
N LEU A 97 -3.69 -6.20 -22.93
CA LEU A 97 -3.68 -7.00 -21.73
C LEU A 97 -4.43 -6.26 -20.63
N GLU A 98 -5.02 -7.04 -19.75
CA GLU A 98 -5.75 -6.51 -18.62
C GLU A 98 -4.89 -6.73 -17.37
N ILE A 99 -4.81 -5.74 -16.49
CA ILE A 99 -4.02 -5.83 -15.29
C ILE A 99 -4.89 -6.41 -14.20
N LEU A 100 -4.51 -7.59 -13.69
CA LEU A 100 -5.26 -8.24 -12.63
C LEU A 100 -4.79 -7.84 -11.25
N SER A 101 -3.50 -7.54 -11.09
CA SER A 101 -2.97 -7.12 -9.80
C SER A 101 -1.71 -6.31 -10.03
N GLY A 102 -1.23 -5.68 -8.96
CA GLY A 102 0.00 -4.91 -9.05
C GLY A 102 -0.21 -3.42 -8.98
N GLU A 103 -1.46 -2.97 -8.88
CA GLU A 103 -1.75 -1.54 -8.78
C GLU A 103 -2.12 -1.13 -7.36
N GLU A 104 -2.01 -2.04 -6.42
CA GLU A 104 -2.47 -1.79 -5.06
C GLU A 104 -1.64 -0.74 -4.36
N LEU A 105 -2.31 0.07 -3.56
CA LEU A 105 -1.69 0.95 -2.60
C LEU A 105 -2.73 1.14 -1.52
N ARG A 106 -2.68 0.29 -0.51
CA ARG A 106 -3.70 0.36 0.54
C ARG A 106 -3.17 -0.17 1.84
N ILE A 107 -3.76 0.30 2.92
CA ILE A 107 -3.44 -0.18 4.25
C ILE A 107 -4.28 -1.42 4.50
N GLU A 108 -3.60 -2.52 4.80
CA GLU A 108 -4.27 -3.79 5.05
C GLU A 108 -4.81 -3.79 6.47
N TYR A 109 -3.98 -3.38 7.42
CA TYR A 109 -4.39 -3.29 8.82
C TYR A 109 -3.37 -2.46 9.58
N ILE A 110 -3.74 -2.08 10.78
CA ILE A 110 -2.80 -1.46 11.71
C ILE A 110 -2.87 -2.24 13.02
N GLU A 111 -1.75 -2.21 13.76
CA GLU A 111 -1.70 -2.73 15.13
C GLU A 111 -1.54 -1.55 16.03
N VAL A 112 -2.36 -1.47 17.05
CA VAL A 112 -2.37 -0.31 17.92
C VAL A 112 -2.23 -0.73 19.38
N ASP A 113 -1.83 0.25 20.20
CA ASP A 113 -1.74 0.09 21.61
C ASP A 113 -2.74 1.05 22.24
N SER A 114 -3.69 0.52 22.95
CA SER A 114 -4.76 1.35 23.46
C SER A 114 -4.56 1.60 24.94
N ALA A 115 -5.16 2.67 25.42
CA ALA A 115 -5.05 3.04 26.79
C ALA A 115 -5.64 2.01 27.73
N LYS A 116 -6.65 1.28 27.29
CA LYS A 116 -7.36 0.37 28.12
C LYS A 116 -7.00 -1.06 27.90
N GLU A 117 -6.53 -1.38 26.74
CA GLU A 117 -6.28 -2.73 26.40
C GLU A 117 -4.87 -2.87 26.02
N GLN A 118 -4.34 -4.06 26.17
CA GLN A 118 -3.03 -4.27 25.91
C GLN A 118 -2.69 -4.00 24.54
N SER A 119 -3.09 -4.68 23.66
CA SER A 119 -2.86 -4.39 22.30
C SER A 119 -4.01 -4.93 21.54
N SER A 120 -4.43 -4.20 20.58
CA SER A 120 -5.46 -4.69 19.72
C SER A 120 -5.10 -4.27 18.35
N TRP A 121 -5.58 -5.00 17.40
CA TRP A 121 -5.32 -4.64 16.04
C TRP A 121 -6.61 -4.83 15.29
N SER A 122 -6.73 -4.06 14.23
CA SER A 122 -7.93 -4.08 13.42
C SER A 122 -7.51 -4.15 11.99
N GLN A 123 -8.29 -4.86 11.22
CA GLN A 123 -8.05 -4.93 9.80
C GLN A 123 -8.87 -3.87 9.13
N TYR A 124 -8.23 -3.08 8.33
CA TYR A 124 -8.91 -2.07 7.56
C TYR A 124 -8.60 -2.31 6.12
N GLN A 125 -9.60 -2.22 5.32
CA GLN A 125 -9.40 -2.31 3.90
C GLN A 125 -9.54 -0.92 3.33
N ASN A 126 -8.78 -0.02 3.88
CA ASN A 126 -8.82 1.35 3.45
C ASN A 126 -7.93 1.50 2.26
N GLU A 127 -8.53 1.69 1.16
CA GLU A 127 -7.79 1.93 -0.04
C GLU A 127 -7.68 3.42 -0.26
N PHE A 128 -6.60 3.82 -0.85
CA PHE A 128 -6.48 5.21 -1.22
C PHE A 128 -7.44 5.48 -2.37
N PRO A 129 -7.74 6.75 -2.61
CA PRO A 129 -8.65 7.09 -3.70
C PRO A 129 -8.25 6.41 -4.98
N SER A 130 -9.20 6.20 -5.80
CA SER A 130 -9.15 5.33 -6.91
C SER A 130 -7.91 5.41 -7.74
N ARG A 131 -7.28 6.38 -7.79
CA ARG A 131 -6.00 6.40 -8.40
C ARG A 131 -5.08 6.95 -7.41
N PRO A 132 -3.82 6.62 -7.49
CA PRO A 132 -2.88 7.24 -6.62
C PRO A 132 -3.07 8.70 -6.69
N MET A 133 -2.93 9.37 -5.60
CA MET A 133 -3.15 10.76 -5.56
C MET A 133 -2.04 11.51 -6.15
N TYR A 134 -1.41 10.98 -7.07
CA TYR A 134 -0.33 11.68 -7.70
C TYR A 134 -0.41 11.48 -9.20
#